data_c1c4032ad0f7aa7f5599d1df44777513
#
_entry.id   c1c4032ad0f7aa7f5599d1df44777513
#
_cell.length_a   1.000
_cell.length_b   1.000
_cell.length_c   1.000
_cell.angle_alpha   90.00
_cell.angle_beta   90.00
_cell.angle_gamma   90.00
#
_symmetry.space_group_name_H-M   'P 1'
#
loop_
_entity.id
_entity.type
_entity.pdbx_description
1 polymer ?
#
loop_
_entity_poly.entity_id
_entity_poly.type
_entity_poly.pdbx_seq_one_letter_code
_entity_poly.pdbx_strand_id
1 'polypeptide(L)'
;MSYLAQHVLRRPVSARPGARVDERIVLNLADFDGGAHVRAFVENTSAQRARRRHIPSPRLKLRIADCENAIHLEFSVDSAAERENSLHKIDTLIASLERFRAGLEAEAALRRERERRPRTRKEARCRT
;
A
#
# COMPACT_ATOMS: atom_id res chain seq x y z
N MET A 1 4.12 0.63 -17.61
CA MET A 1 4.21 1.11 -16.21
C MET A 1 2.84 1.56 -15.74
N SER A 2 2.42 1.11 -14.58
CA SER A 2 1.09 1.47 -14.09
C SER A 2 1.05 2.91 -13.62
N TYR A 3 -0.06 3.58 -13.88
CA TYR A 3 -0.33 4.97 -13.48
C TYR A 3 -0.15 5.22 -11.97
N LEU A 4 -0.39 4.22 -11.14
CA LEU A 4 -0.24 4.28 -9.69
C LEU A 4 1.23 4.31 -9.23
N ALA A 5 2.10 3.55 -9.87
CA ALA A 5 3.52 3.53 -9.51
C ALA A 5 4.19 4.90 -9.72
N GLN A 6 3.77 5.64 -10.74
CA GLN A 6 4.31 6.98 -11.00
C GLN A 6 3.82 8.03 -9.99
N HIS A 7 2.62 7.88 -9.45
CA HIS A 7 2.08 8.82 -8.46
C HIS A 7 2.65 8.60 -7.06
N VAL A 8 2.90 7.36 -6.68
CA VAL A 8 3.47 7.01 -5.37
C VAL A 8 4.93 7.47 -5.26
N LEU A 9 5.68 7.38 -6.36
CA LEU A 9 7.10 7.75 -6.38
C LEU A 9 7.36 9.27 -6.46
N ARG A 10 6.33 10.10 -6.68
CA ARG A 10 6.49 11.54 -6.91
C ARG A 10 6.10 12.44 -5.75
N ARG A 11 5.60 11.90 -4.64
CA ARG A 11 5.35 12.73 -3.47
C ARG A 11 6.66 12.97 -2.73
N PRO A 12 7.15 14.22 -2.68
CA PRO A 12 8.31 14.51 -1.86
C PRO A 12 7.99 14.15 -0.41
N VAL A 13 8.93 13.46 0.24
CA VAL A 13 8.86 13.24 1.68
C VAL A 13 8.77 14.61 2.33
N SER A 14 7.64 14.92 2.93
CA SER A 14 7.43 16.20 3.58
C SER A 14 8.38 16.28 4.79
N ALA A 15 9.27 17.26 4.77
CA ALA A 15 10.14 17.57 5.91
C ALA A 15 9.39 18.39 6.97
N ARG A 16 8.13 18.08 7.24
CA ARG A 16 7.36 18.78 8.28
C ARG A 16 7.98 18.53 9.66
N PRO A 17 8.01 19.55 10.53
CA PRO A 17 8.34 19.32 11.92
C PRO A 17 7.42 18.24 12.51
N GLY A 18 8.00 17.23 13.15
CA GLY A 18 7.28 16.15 13.80
C GLY A 18 6.99 14.92 12.93
N ALA A 19 6.79 15.03 11.62
CA ALA A 19 6.51 13.88 10.77
C ALA A 19 7.11 14.00 9.38
N ARG A 20 7.71 12.91 8.88
CA ARG A 20 8.13 12.77 7.49
C ARG A 20 6.98 12.31 6.62
N VAL A 21 6.14 11.44 7.15
CA VAL A 21 4.91 10.95 6.54
C VAL A 21 3.84 10.94 7.61
N ASP A 22 2.70 11.48 7.29
CA ASP A 22 1.51 11.46 8.15
C ASP A 22 0.29 11.53 7.23
N GLU A 23 -0.22 10.37 6.86
CA GLU A 23 -1.33 10.30 5.91
C GLU A 23 -2.27 9.13 6.17
N ARG A 24 -3.53 9.35 5.86
CA ARG A 24 -4.56 8.33 5.75
C ARG A 24 -5.12 8.38 4.34
N ILE A 25 -4.93 7.31 3.59
CA ILE A 25 -5.34 7.23 2.19
C ILE A 25 -6.45 6.21 2.04
N VAL A 26 -7.58 6.64 1.49
CA VAL A 26 -8.69 5.76 1.12
C VAL A 26 -8.31 4.97 -0.13
N LEU A 27 -8.57 3.67 -0.11
CA LEU A 27 -8.19 2.77 -1.20
C LEU A 27 -9.30 2.56 -2.21
N ASN A 28 -10.55 2.68 -1.81
CA ASN A 28 -11.69 2.49 -2.70
C ASN A 28 -11.98 3.74 -3.53
N LEU A 29 -12.58 3.53 -4.71
CA LEU A 29 -13.17 4.62 -5.48
C LEU A 29 -14.34 5.23 -4.69
N ALA A 30 -14.66 6.51 -4.97
CA ALA A 30 -15.67 7.27 -4.23
C ALA A 30 -17.06 6.62 -4.23
N ASP A 31 -17.41 5.89 -5.31
CA ASP A 31 -18.71 5.24 -5.46
C ASP A 31 -18.83 3.90 -4.73
N PHE A 32 -17.74 3.43 -4.13
CA PHE A 32 -17.72 2.17 -3.40
C PHE A 32 -17.72 2.42 -1.90
N ASP A 33 -18.75 1.92 -1.23
CA ASP A 33 -18.81 1.88 0.22
C ASP A 33 -17.78 0.90 0.75
N GLY A 34 -17.13 1.30 1.80
CA GLY A 34 -16.13 0.47 2.45
C GLY A 34 -15.01 1.31 3.03
N GLY A 35 -14.54 0.93 4.19
CA GLY A 35 -13.51 1.66 4.93
C GLY A 35 -12.09 1.28 4.57
N ALA A 36 -11.84 0.70 3.38
CA ALA A 36 -10.48 0.31 2.97
C ALA A 36 -9.56 1.53 2.93
N HIS A 37 -8.49 1.50 3.70
CA HIS A 37 -7.55 2.60 3.79
C HIS A 37 -6.16 2.15 4.23
N VAL A 38 -5.17 2.99 3.96
CA VAL A 38 -3.82 2.88 4.49
C VAL A 38 -3.55 4.05 5.42
N ARG A 39 -3.04 3.77 6.61
CA ARG A 39 -2.52 4.77 7.53
C ARG A 39 -1.01 4.62 7.58
N ALA A 40 -0.29 5.66 7.13
CA ALA A 40 1.16 5.69 7.15
C ALA A 40 1.66 6.86 7.99
N PHE A 41 2.55 6.56 8.93
CA PHE A 41 3.17 7.56 9.79
C PHE A 41 4.65 7.23 9.99
N VAL A 42 5.50 8.21 9.73
CA VAL A 42 6.94 8.16 10.02
C VAL A 42 7.31 9.43 10.77
N GLU A 43 7.70 9.28 12.04
CA GLU A 43 8.11 10.41 12.86
C GLU A 43 9.43 11.01 12.36
N ASN A 44 9.53 12.32 12.41
CA ASN A 44 10.77 13.03 12.15
C ASN A 44 11.46 13.35 13.49
N THR A 45 12.55 12.65 13.76
CA THR A 45 13.35 12.83 15.00
C THR A 45 14.54 13.77 14.83
N SER A 46 14.68 14.43 13.67
CA SER A 46 15.86 15.27 13.36
C SER A 46 16.08 16.42 14.35
N ALA A 47 15.00 16.95 14.94
CA ALA A 47 15.08 18.02 15.94
C ALA A 47 15.35 17.53 17.37
N GLN A 48 15.30 16.22 17.61
CA GLN A 48 15.56 15.61 18.91
C GLN A 48 17.06 15.42 19.12
N ARG A 49 17.56 15.76 20.30
CA ARG A 49 18.97 15.57 20.61
C ARG A 49 19.32 14.10 20.83
N ALA A 50 20.24 13.58 20.03
CA ALA A 50 20.89 12.31 20.33
C ALA A 50 21.89 12.49 21.49
N ARG A 51 21.72 11.71 22.56
CA ARG A 51 22.70 11.61 23.65
C ARG A 51 23.53 10.35 23.46
N ARG A 52 24.77 10.32 23.98
CA ARG A 52 25.72 9.21 23.80
C ARG A 52 25.16 7.80 24.06
N ARG A 53 24.13 7.68 24.92
CA ARG A 53 23.48 6.40 25.28
C ARG A 53 22.02 6.30 24.88
N HIS A 54 21.51 7.32 24.21
CA HIS A 54 20.10 7.35 23.82
C HIS A 54 19.94 8.09 22.50
N ILE A 55 19.77 7.31 21.46
CA ILE A 55 19.35 7.80 20.16
C ILE A 55 17.83 7.67 20.11
N PRO A 56 17.10 8.76 19.83
CA PRO A 56 15.65 8.69 19.75
C PRO A 56 15.18 7.70 18.69
N SER A 57 14.26 6.81 19.07
CA SER A 57 13.61 5.89 18.13
C SER A 57 12.36 6.55 17.55
N PRO A 58 12.24 6.66 16.22
CA PRO A 58 11.05 7.25 15.62
C PRO A 58 9.84 6.33 15.79
N ARG A 59 8.67 6.92 15.92
CA ARG A 59 7.42 6.20 15.79
C ARG A 59 7.18 5.89 14.31
N LEU A 60 6.93 4.62 14.02
CA LEU A 60 6.71 4.10 12.68
C LEU A 60 5.40 3.34 12.67
N LYS A 61 4.52 3.67 11.73
CA LYS A 61 3.22 3.01 11.64
C LYS A 61 2.83 2.81 10.18
N LEU A 62 2.57 1.57 9.83
CA LEU A 62 1.90 1.21 8.60
C LEU A 62 0.73 0.28 8.94
N ARG A 63 -0.48 0.77 8.70
CA ARG A 63 -1.71 0.02 8.92
C ARG A 63 -2.47 -0.06 7.61
N ILE A 64 -2.87 -1.26 7.24
CA ILE A 64 -3.73 -1.52 6.08
C ILE A 64 -5.03 -2.11 6.61
N ALA A 65 -6.14 -1.50 6.26
CA ALA A 65 -7.46 -1.93 6.71
C ALA A 65 -8.42 -2.10 5.54
N ASP A 66 -9.26 -3.12 5.64
CA ASP A 66 -10.37 -3.35 4.73
C ASP A 66 -11.58 -3.78 5.56
N CYS A 67 -12.63 -2.95 5.58
CA CYS A 67 -13.79 -3.13 6.45
C CYS A 67 -13.37 -3.30 7.92
N GLU A 68 -13.67 -4.45 8.51
CA GLU A 68 -13.36 -4.75 9.92
C GLU A 68 -11.97 -5.36 10.11
N ASN A 69 -11.29 -5.74 9.02
CA ASN A 69 -9.98 -6.36 9.08
C ASN A 69 -8.89 -5.31 8.92
N ALA A 70 -7.92 -5.35 9.82
CA ALA A 70 -6.76 -4.47 9.77
C ALA A 70 -5.50 -5.25 10.12
N ILE A 71 -4.42 -4.91 9.43
CA ILE A 71 -3.08 -5.42 9.74
C ILE A 71 -2.14 -4.26 10.01
N HIS A 72 -1.21 -4.48 10.93
CA HIS A 72 -0.10 -3.58 11.20
C HIS A 72 1.19 -4.27 10.79
N LEU A 73 2.02 -3.58 10.02
CA LEU A 73 3.37 -4.02 9.72
C LEU A 73 4.34 -3.29 10.63
N GLU A 74 5.19 -4.05 11.29
CA GLU A 74 6.18 -3.51 12.21
C GLU A 74 7.49 -3.20 11.50
N PHE A 75 8.05 -2.05 11.83
CA PHE A 75 9.32 -1.56 11.31
C PHE A 75 10.17 -1.06 12.45
N SER A 76 11.47 -1.16 12.30
CA SER A 76 12.44 -0.57 13.24
C SER A 76 13.65 -0.03 12.49
N VAL A 77 14.22 1.04 13.01
CA VAL A 77 15.44 1.66 12.49
C VAL A 77 16.54 1.75 13.57
N ASP A 78 16.37 1.06 14.68
CA ASP A 78 17.22 1.20 15.87
C ASP A 78 18.64 0.62 15.68
N SER A 79 18.78 -0.38 14.82
CA SER A 79 20.08 -0.95 14.46
C SER A 79 20.28 -0.93 12.95
N ALA A 80 21.54 -1.12 12.51
CA ALA A 80 21.83 -1.22 11.07
C ALA A 80 21.10 -2.38 10.42
N ALA A 81 21.04 -3.54 11.08
CA ALA A 81 20.32 -4.71 10.58
C ALA A 81 18.82 -4.48 10.50
N GLU A 82 18.23 -3.81 11.49
CA GLU A 82 16.79 -3.49 11.51
C GLU A 82 16.42 -2.47 10.42
N ARG A 83 17.28 -1.47 10.21
CA ARG A 83 17.10 -0.50 9.10
C ARG A 83 17.06 -1.19 7.74
N GLU A 84 18.05 -2.05 7.49
CA GLU A 84 18.13 -2.82 6.25
C GLU A 84 16.91 -3.72 6.08
N ASN A 85 16.52 -4.44 7.12
CA ASN A 85 15.35 -5.31 7.10
C ASN A 85 14.04 -4.55 6.89
N SER A 86 13.86 -3.39 7.51
CA SER A 86 12.67 -2.55 7.34
C SER A 86 12.52 -2.05 5.90
N LEU A 87 13.61 -1.59 5.29
CA LEU A 87 13.61 -1.17 3.89
C LEU A 87 13.36 -2.36 2.95
N HIS A 88 13.99 -3.49 3.21
CA HIS A 88 13.77 -4.72 2.44
C HIS A 88 12.30 -5.20 2.53
N LYS A 89 11.72 -5.14 3.72
CA LYS A 89 10.31 -5.49 3.95
C LYS A 89 9.38 -4.65 3.09
N ILE A 90 9.57 -3.34 3.08
CA ILE A 90 8.69 -2.46 2.29
C ILE A 90 8.93 -2.61 0.79
N ASP A 91 10.17 -2.76 0.35
CA ASP A 91 10.50 -2.97 -1.06
C ASP A 91 9.92 -4.29 -1.58
N THR A 92 9.98 -5.32 -0.76
CA THR A 92 9.37 -6.63 -1.07
C THR A 92 7.84 -6.53 -1.18
N LEU A 93 7.22 -5.78 -0.27
CA LEU A 93 5.78 -5.54 -0.33
C LEU A 93 5.38 -4.78 -1.59
N ILE A 94 6.11 -3.72 -1.94
CA ILE A 94 5.86 -2.94 -3.17
C ILE A 94 5.95 -3.85 -4.40
N ALA A 95 7.00 -4.65 -4.51
CA ALA A 95 7.17 -5.57 -5.63
C ALA A 95 6.05 -6.62 -5.72
N SER A 96 5.62 -7.15 -4.58
CA SER A 96 4.50 -8.08 -4.52
C SER A 96 3.18 -7.43 -4.95
N LEU A 97 2.93 -6.20 -4.52
CA LEU A 97 1.73 -5.44 -4.90
C LEU A 97 1.72 -5.13 -6.41
N GLU A 98 2.86 -4.83 -7.00
CA GLU A 98 2.96 -4.62 -8.46
C GLU A 98 2.58 -5.88 -9.24
N ARG A 99 3.07 -7.05 -8.81
CA ARG A 99 2.70 -8.33 -9.43
C ARG A 99 1.22 -8.65 -9.24
N PHE A 100 0.69 -8.43 -8.06
CA PHE A 100 -0.73 -8.60 -7.77
C PHE A 100 -1.59 -7.71 -8.67
N ARG A 101 -1.20 -6.45 -8.84
CA ARG A 101 -1.89 -5.51 -9.72
C ARG A 101 -1.90 -6.00 -11.17
N ALA A 102 -0.77 -6.50 -11.67
CA ALA A 102 -0.68 -7.04 -13.03
C ALA A 102 -1.62 -8.24 -13.22
N GLY A 103 -1.70 -9.12 -12.23
CA GLY A 103 -2.65 -10.24 -12.23
C GLY A 103 -4.10 -9.78 -12.25
N LEU A 104 -4.45 -8.77 -11.44
CA LEU A 104 -5.79 -8.17 -11.44
C LEU A 104 -6.14 -7.55 -12.80
N GLU A 105 -5.22 -6.84 -13.43
CA GLU A 105 -5.44 -6.27 -14.77
C GLU A 105 -5.73 -7.35 -15.80
N ALA A 106 -4.96 -8.44 -15.78
CA ALA A 106 -5.16 -9.55 -16.70
C ALA A 106 -6.53 -10.22 -16.51
N GLU A 107 -6.91 -10.49 -15.26
CA GLU A 107 -8.22 -11.09 -14.98
C GLU A 107 -9.39 -10.12 -15.29
N ALA A 108 -9.23 -8.84 -15.00
CA ALA A 108 -10.23 -7.85 -15.34
C ALA A 108 -10.43 -7.72 -16.86
N ALA A 109 -9.34 -7.77 -17.63
CA ALA A 109 -9.39 -7.76 -19.09
C ALA A 109 -10.09 -9.01 -19.65
N LEU A 110 -9.76 -10.18 -19.10
CA LEU A 110 -10.41 -11.44 -19.47
C LEU A 110 -11.92 -11.41 -19.18
N ARG A 111 -12.31 -10.89 -18.03
CA ARG A 111 -13.71 -10.76 -17.64
C ARG A 111 -14.49 -9.86 -18.59
N ARG A 112 -13.91 -8.70 -18.94
CA ARG A 112 -14.51 -7.78 -19.91
C ARG A 112 -14.68 -8.43 -21.28
N GLU A 113 -13.71 -9.19 -21.74
CA GLU A 113 -13.78 -9.90 -23.01
C GLU A 113 -14.89 -10.95 -22.99
N ARG A 114 -15.00 -11.74 -21.94
CA ARG A 114 -16.04 -12.74 -21.77
C ARG A 114 -17.45 -12.12 -21.73
N GLU A 115 -17.59 -10.96 -21.14
CA GLU A 115 -18.85 -10.22 -21.08
C GLU A 115 -19.27 -9.65 -22.45
N ARG A 116 -18.30 -9.33 -23.32
CA ARG A 116 -18.56 -8.84 -24.69
C ARG A 116 -18.88 -9.94 -25.68
N ARG A 117 -18.46 -11.17 -25.43
CA ARG A 117 -18.74 -12.28 -26.35
C ARG A 117 -20.24 -12.55 -26.37
N PRO A 118 -20.90 -12.57 -27.57
CA PRO A 118 -22.27 -12.98 -27.64
C PRO A 118 -22.39 -14.44 -27.19
N ARG A 119 -23.35 -14.72 -26.32
CA ARG A 119 -23.63 -16.08 -25.87
C ARG A 119 -23.91 -16.98 -27.07
N THR A 120 -23.23 -18.11 -27.15
CA THR A 120 -23.52 -19.11 -28.15
C THR A 120 -24.91 -19.70 -27.85
N ARG A 121 -25.64 -20.12 -28.92
CA ARG A 121 -26.96 -20.75 -28.81
C ARG A 121 -26.99 -21.92 -27.80
N LYS A 122 -25.87 -22.58 -27.60
CA LYS A 122 -25.67 -23.71 -26.67
C LYS A 122 -25.63 -23.27 -25.21
N GLU A 123 -25.02 -22.13 -24.93
CA GLU A 123 -24.94 -21.55 -23.57
C GLU A 123 -26.27 -20.99 -23.11
N ALA A 124 -27.05 -20.43 -24.03
CA ALA A 124 -28.40 -19.94 -23.75
C ALA A 124 -29.38 -21.07 -23.37
N ARG A 125 -29.18 -22.28 -23.89
CA ARG A 125 -30.01 -23.46 -23.56
C ARG A 125 -29.72 -24.07 -22.19
N CYS A 126 -28.52 -23.88 -21.64
CA CYS A 126 -28.16 -24.42 -20.33
C CYS A 126 -28.65 -23.59 -19.14
N ARG A 127 -29.28 -22.43 -19.38
CA ARG A 127 -29.80 -21.54 -18.33
C ARG A 127 -31.32 -21.55 -18.16
N THR A 128 -32.00 -22.27 -18.98
CA THR A 128 -33.44 -22.59 -18.82
C THR A 128 -33.59 -23.97 -18.23
#